data_5a46b39baf7e12f3bad75de8900e638f
#
_entry.id   5a46b39baf7e12f3bad75de8900e638f
#
_cell.length_a   1.000
_cell.length_b   1.000
_cell.length_c   1.000
_cell.angle_alpha   90.00
_cell.angle_beta   90.00
_cell.angle_gamma   90.00
#
_symmetry.space_group_name_H-M   'P 1'
#
loop_
_entity.id
_entity.type
_entity.pdbx_description
1 polymer ?
#
loop_
_entity_poly.entity_id
_entity_poly.type
_entity_poly.pdbx_seq_one_letter_code
_entity_poly.pdbx_strand_id
1 'polypeptide(L)'
;MRLAAPLVALVVTATALTPAAPAQAAAPTVKISRIWYDSPGSPDSGANSSVNGEYVQVKNTGRSAVNLRGWTVRDQTTRADHVYTFGTFTLRAGKTVTLRTGKGRDTSTTLFWGRSGGGTYAYIWNQTKDTGYLRDARGRLVHSCSYNSARSDYKNC
;
A
#
# COMPACT_ATOMS: atom_id res chain seq x y z
N MET A 1 39.51 -47.42 63.67
CA MET A 1 39.69 -46.23 62.86
C MET A 1 38.77 -46.37 61.58
N ARG A 2 37.66 -45.65 61.52
CA ARG A 2 36.78 -45.66 60.37
C ARG A 2 36.92 -44.26 59.70
N LEU A 3 37.47 -44.21 58.49
CA LEU A 3 37.57 -42.99 57.66
C LEU A 3 36.24 -42.76 57.02
N ALA A 4 35.65 -41.61 57.29
CA ALA A 4 34.44 -41.10 56.55
C ALA A 4 34.93 -40.31 55.37
N ALA A 5 34.44 -40.66 54.19
CA ALA A 5 34.62 -39.92 52.93
C ALA A 5 33.54 -38.83 52.78
N PRO A 6 33.89 -37.61 52.33
CA PRO A 6 32.90 -36.56 52.11
C PRO A 6 32.16 -36.80 50.79
N LEU A 7 30.82 -36.72 50.83
CA LEU A 7 29.97 -36.64 49.64
C LEU A 7 30.04 -35.25 49.06
N VAL A 8 30.52 -35.12 47.82
CA VAL A 8 30.44 -33.89 47.03
C VAL A 8 29.12 -33.89 46.32
N ALA A 9 28.20 -32.99 46.68
CA ALA A 9 26.93 -32.77 45.98
C ALA A 9 27.18 -31.89 44.77
N LEU A 10 26.93 -32.43 43.56
CA LEU A 10 26.98 -31.70 42.30
C LEU A 10 25.65 -30.94 42.09
N VAL A 11 25.69 -29.62 42.21
CA VAL A 11 24.53 -28.76 41.91
C VAL A 11 24.48 -28.49 40.40
N VAL A 12 23.53 -29.11 39.69
CA VAL A 12 23.27 -28.86 38.28
C VAL A 12 22.28 -27.69 38.19
N THR A 13 22.75 -26.52 37.80
CA THR A 13 21.90 -25.36 37.50
C THR A 13 21.34 -25.52 36.11
N ALA A 14 20.03 -25.77 35.98
CA ALA A 14 19.30 -25.78 34.71
C ALA A 14 19.03 -24.33 34.28
N THR A 15 19.70 -23.87 33.23
CA THR A 15 19.39 -22.59 32.56
C THR A 15 18.15 -22.79 31.67
N ALA A 16 17.02 -22.21 32.07
CA ALA A 16 15.82 -22.18 31.27
C ALA A 16 16.02 -21.21 30.09
N LEU A 17 16.05 -21.72 28.86
CA LEU A 17 15.97 -20.94 27.62
C LEU A 17 14.55 -20.42 27.49
N THR A 18 14.30 -19.13 27.71
CA THR A 18 13.04 -18.48 27.39
C THR A 18 12.93 -18.32 25.87
N PRO A 19 11.85 -18.82 25.23
CA PRO A 19 11.65 -18.59 23.80
C PRO A 19 11.49 -17.09 23.54
N ALA A 20 12.26 -16.55 22.58
CA ALA A 20 12.12 -15.17 22.14
C ALA A 20 10.73 -15.01 21.49
N ALA A 21 9.96 -14.01 21.93
CA ALA A 21 8.70 -13.66 21.31
C ALA A 21 8.94 -13.30 19.84
N PRO A 22 8.06 -13.71 18.91
CA PRO A 22 8.20 -13.35 17.50
C PRO A 22 8.20 -11.82 17.34
N ALA A 23 9.23 -11.30 16.67
CA ALA A 23 9.31 -9.87 16.38
C ALA A 23 8.11 -9.45 15.54
N GLN A 24 7.26 -8.58 16.07
CA GLN A 24 6.10 -8.05 15.35
C GLN A 24 6.60 -7.21 14.18
N ALA A 25 6.16 -7.56 12.96
CA ALA A 25 6.52 -6.80 11.75
C ALA A 25 6.09 -5.33 11.92
N ALA A 26 7.03 -4.40 11.74
CA ALA A 26 6.73 -2.97 11.81
C ALA A 26 5.66 -2.62 10.76
N ALA A 27 4.70 -1.78 11.14
CA ALA A 27 3.68 -1.30 10.22
C ALA A 27 4.33 -0.63 8.99
N PRO A 28 3.79 -0.84 7.78
CA PRO A 28 4.37 -0.26 6.58
C PRO A 28 4.37 1.26 6.67
N THR A 29 5.52 1.86 6.37
CA THR A 29 5.67 3.33 6.40
C THR A 29 5.10 4.01 5.17
N VAL A 30 4.87 3.27 4.08
CA VAL A 30 4.19 3.76 2.87
C VAL A 30 2.86 3.03 2.74
N LYS A 31 1.78 3.78 2.56
CA LYS A 31 0.43 3.21 2.48
C LYS A 31 -0.44 3.95 1.46
N ILE A 32 -1.46 3.26 0.95
CA ILE A 32 -2.60 3.93 0.35
C ILE A 32 -3.31 4.69 1.48
N SER A 33 -3.51 5.99 1.31
CA SER A 33 -4.19 6.82 2.31
C SER A 33 -5.61 7.19 1.91
N ARG A 34 -5.91 7.16 0.61
CA ARG A 34 -7.25 7.40 0.05
C ARG A 34 -7.39 6.76 -1.32
N ILE A 35 -8.58 6.28 -1.61
CA ILE A 35 -9.06 5.97 -2.97
C ILE A 35 -10.31 6.82 -3.20
N TRP A 36 -10.29 7.67 -4.24
CA TRP A 36 -11.46 8.37 -4.75
C TRP A 36 -11.95 7.61 -5.96
N TYR A 37 -13.07 6.92 -5.83
CA TYR A 37 -13.54 5.92 -6.79
C TYR A 37 -14.81 6.33 -7.54
N ASP A 38 -15.46 7.42 -7.12
CA ASP A 38 -16.59 7.98 -7.83
C ASP A 38 -16.25 9.40 -8.28
N SER A 39 -16.04 9.58 -9.57
CA SER A 39 -15.66 10.87 -10.14
C SER A 39 -16.82 11.86 -10.02
N PRO A 40 -16.55 13.14 -9.74
CA PRO A 40 -17.59 14.16 -9.72
C PRO A 40 -18.32 14.25 -11.07
N GLY A 41 -19.63 14.24 -11.00
CA GLY A 41 -20.53 14.34 -12.17
C GLY A 41 -21.10 12.98 -12.60
N SER A 42 -22.33 13.02 -13.11
CA SER A 42 -23.05 11.84 -13.57
C SER A 42 -23.64 12.13 -14.97
N PRO A 43 -23.55 11.18 -15.91
CA PRO A 43 -22.85 9.90 -15.87
C PRO A 43 -21.34 10.04 -16.08
N ASP A 44 -20.58 9.00 -15.71
CA ASP A 44 -19.16 8.87 -16.06
C ASP A 44 -18.96 8.93 -17.56
N SER A 45 -18.48 10.07 -18.04
CA SER A 45 -18.44 10.38 -19.49
C SER A 45 -17.23 9.78 -20.20
N GLY A 46 -16.21 9.30 -19.46
CA GLY A 46 -14.92 8.93 -20.00
C GLY A 46 -14.08 10.12 -20.49
N ALA A 47 -14.59 11.35 -20.39
CA ALA A 47 -13.79 12.55 -20.64
C ALA A 47 -12.62 12.62 -19.66
N ASN A 48 -11.45 13.10 -20.13
CA ASN A 48 -10.25 13.11 -19.30
C ASN A 48 -10.41 13.90 -17.99
N SER A 49 -11.22 14.94 -17.97
CA SER A 49 -11.55 15.68 -16.74
C SER A 49 -12.30 14.82 -15.72
N SER A 50 -13.28 14.03 -16.18
CA SER A 50 -14.00 13.07 -15.34
C SER A 50 -13.08 11.94 -14.87
N VAL A 51 -12.36 11.29 -15.78
CA VAL A 51 -11.41 10.22 -15.45
C VAL A 51 -10.35 10.69 -14.44
N ASN A 52 -9.92 11.94 -14.51
CA ASN A 52 -8.99 12.55 -13.53
C ASN A 52 -9.67 12.97 -12.21
N GLY A 53 -10.99 12.89 -12.11
CA GLY A 53 -11.71 12.97 -10.84
C GLY A 53 -11.44 11.74 -9.97
N GLU A 54 -11.17 10.59 -10.60
CA GLU A 54 -10.78 9.35 -9.94
C GLU A 54 -9.27 9.34 -9.64
N TYR A 55 -8.89 8.95 -8.43
CA TYR A 55 -7.48 8.90 -8.02
C TYR A 55 -7.22 8.00 -6.80
N VAL A 56 -5.97 7.62 -6.63
CA VAL A 56 -5.46 7.02 -5.40
C VAL A 56 -4.35 7.90 -4.80
N GLN A 57 -4.32 8.02 -3.49
CA GLN A 57 -3.26 8.71 -2.76
C GLN A 57 -2.37 7.70 -2.05
N VAL A 58 -1.06 7.85 -2.26
CA VAL A 58 -0.02 7.09 -1.55
C VAL A 58 0.75 8.04 -0.64
N LYS A 59 0.79 7.72 0.65
CA LYS A 59 1.42 8.53 1.70
C LYS A 59 2.61 7.81 2.31
N ASN A 60 3.70 8.50 2.47
CA ASN A 60 4.81 8.07 3.30
C ASN A 60 4.61 8.61 4.73
N THR A 61 4.31 7.74 5.67
CA THR A 61 4.13 8.08 7.10
C THR A 61 5.43 7.94 7.89
N GLY A 62 6.50 7.47 7.24
CA GLY A 62 7.82 7.30 7.85
C GLY A 62 8.59 8.62 7.97
N ARG A 63 9.76 8.52 8.58
CA ARG A 63 10.67 9.64 8.82
C ARG A 63 11.75 9.80 7.76
N SER A 64 11.86 8.86 6.83
CA SER A 64 12.82 8.87 5.72
C SER A 64 12.11 8.85 4.39
N ALA A 65 12.75 9.43 3.35
CA ALA A 65 12.25 9.35 1.99
C ALA A 65 12.31 7.91 1.45
N VAL A 66 11.33 7.54 0.62
CA VAL A 66 11.26 6.21 0.00
C VAL A 66 11.27 6.36 -1.52
N ASN A 67 12.15 5.63 -2.20
CA ASN A 67 12.15 5.52 -3.66
C ASN A 67 11.09 4.50 -4.07
N LEU A 68 10.09 4.95 -4.84
CA LEU A 68 8.99 4.11 -5.31
C LEU A 68 9.26 3.45 -6.68
N ARG A 69 10.45 3.62 -7.27
CA ARG A 69 10.75 3.00 -8.58
C ARG A 69 10.45 1.51 -8.57
N GLY A 70 9.63 1.07 -9.54
CA GLY A 70 9.21 -0.32 -9.69
C GLY A 70 8.11 -0.77 -8.71
N TRP A 71 7.67 0.08 -7.79
CA TRP A 71 6.47 -0.21 -7.00
C TRP A 71 5.24 -0.18 -7.89
N THR A 72 4.18 -0.85 -7.46
CA THR A 72 2.93 -0.89 -8.23
C THR A 72 1.72 -0.53 -7.38
N VAL A 73 0.76 0.11 -8.03
CA VAL A 73 -0.62 0.24 -7.55
C VAL A 73 -1.54 -0.47 -8.54
N ARG A 74 -2.52 -1.20 -8.05
CA ARG A 74 -3.55 -1.84 -8.87
C ARG A 74 -4.85 -1.99 -8.10
N ASP A 75 -5.93 -2.20 -8.83
CA ASP A 75 -7.22 -2.65 -8.30
C ASP A 75 -7.22 -4.18 -8.03
N GLN A 76 -8.38 -4.74 -7.69
CA GLN A 76 -8.55 -6.17 -7.44
C GLN A 76 -8.60 -7.04 -8.71
N THR A 77 -8.73 -6.45 -9.91
CA THR A 77 -8.82 -7.23 -11.15
C THR A 77 -7.47 -7.82 -11.57
N THR A 78 -7.47 -8.80 -12.47
CA THR A 78 -6.25 -9.38 -13.03
C THR A 78 -5.77 -8.66 -14.29
N ARG A 79 -6.43 -7.57 -14.70
CA ARG A 79 -6.11 -6.83 -15.91
C ARG A 79 -4.73 -6.17 -15.81
N ALA A 80 -3.91 -6.35 -16.83
CA ALA A 80 -2.56 -5.77 -16.89
C ALA A 80 -2.61 -4.23 -17.03
N ASP A 81 -3.62 -3.69 -17.72
CA ASP A 81 -3.83 -2.24 -17.91
C ASP A 81 -4.38 -1.54 -16.64
N HIS A 82 -4.73 -2.32 -15.60
CA HIS A 82 -5.08 -1.85 -14.26
C HIS A 82 -3.90 -1.93 -13.27
N VAL A 83 -2.67 -2.01 -13.78
CA VAL A 83 -1.45 -1.93 -12.96
C VAL A 83 -0.66 -0.67 -13.33
N TYR A 84 -0.54 0.24 -12.38
CA TYR A 84 0.39 1.36 -12.49
C TYR A 84 1.74 0.97 -11.90
N THR A 85 2.81 1.21 -12.63
CA THR A 85 4.18 1.03 -12.12
C THR A 85 4.85 2.38 -11.97
N PHE A 86 5.29 2.70 -10.76
CA PHE A 86 6.03 3.93 -10.51
C PHE A 86 7.36 3.92 -11.28
N GLY A 87 7.62 4.98 -12.06
CA GLY A 87 8.92 5.30 -12.59
C GLY A 87 9.89 5.76 -11.49
N THR A 88 10.89 6.56 -11.87
CA THR A 88 11.78 7.19 -10.89
C THR A 88 11.02 8.26 -10.10
N PHE A 89 10.59 7.93 -8.89
CA PHE A 89 9.85 8.83 -8.01
C PHE A 89 10.27 8.62 -6.55
N THR A 90 10.62 9.73 -5.86
CA THR A 90 10.97 9.71 -4.44
C THR A 90 9.87 10.36 -3.62
N LEU A 91 9.20 9.58 -2.79
CA LEU A 91 8.17 10.04 -1.85
C LEU A 91 8.83 10.44 -0.53
N ARG A 92 8.97 11.75 -0.28
CA ARG A 92 9.60 12.29 0.92
C ARG A 92 8.81 11.94 2.18
N ALA A 93 9.49 11.96 3.33
CA ALA A 93 8.89 11.74 4.64
C ALA A 93 7.66 12.64 4.87
N GLY A 94 6.56 12.05 5.35
CA GLY A 94 5.31 12.74 5.63
C GLY A 94 4.52 13.20 4.40
N LYS A 95 5.02 13.02 3.18
CA LYS A 95 4.38 13.51 1.95
C LYS A 95 3.44 12.47 1.36
N THR A 96 2.51 13.00 0.56
CA THR A 96 1.52 12.25 -0.21
C THR A 96 1.71 12.55 -1.69
N VAL A 97 1.61 11.53 -2.53
CA VAL A 97 1.48 11.65 -3.98
C VAL A 97 0.07 11.20 -4.39
N THR A 98 -0.55 11.95 -5.29
CA THR A 98 -1.84 11.63 -5.89
C THR A 98 -1.60 11.03 -7.27
N LEU A 99 -2.04 9.81 -7.50
CA LEU A 99 -2.04 9.15 -8.81
C LEU A 99 -3.45 9.24 -9.40
N ARG A 100 -3.62 10.08 -10.41
CA ARG A 100 -4.88 10.27 -11.14
C ARG A 100 -5.01 9.24 -12.25
N THR A 101 -6.23 8.79 -12.50
CA THR A 101 -6.50 7.72 -13.47
C THR A 101 -6.28 8.15 -14.92
N GLY A 102 -6.67 9.37 -15.28
CA GLY A 102 -6.58 9.88 -16.65
C GLY A 102 -5.18 10.32 -17.07
N LYS A 103 -5.15 11.15 -18.10
CA LYS A 103 -3.91 11.70 -18.69
C LYS A 103 -3.59 13.07 -18.12
N GLY A 104 -2.30 13.36 -17.98
CA GLY A 104 -1.79 14.66 -17.56
C GLY A 104 -0.27 14.67 -17.55
N ARG A 105 0.29 15.75 -17.00
CA ARG A 105 1.74 15.91 -16.82
C ARG A 105 2.11 15.62 -15.38
N ASP A 106 3.02 14.70 -15.19
CA ASP A 106 3.56 14.34 -13.88
C ASP A 106 4.27 15.52 -13.20
N THR A 107 4.07 15.61 -11.89
CA THR A 107 4.72 16.58 -11.01
C THR A 107 5.29 15.87 -9.79
N SER A 108 5.89 16.61 -8.86
CA SER A 108 6.38 16.07 -7.59
C SER A 108 5.28 15.63 -6.62
N THR A 109 4.02 15.95 -6.89
CA THR A 109 2.88 15.64 -6.01
C THR A 109 1.73 14.95 -6.71
N THR A 110 1.71 14.95 -8.04
CA THR A 110 0.64 14.36 -8.85
C THR A 110 1.24 13.58 -10.01
N LEU A 111 0.83 12.34 -10.14
CA LEU A 111 1.18 11.43 -11.23
C LEU A 111 -0.10 11.04 -11.97
N PHE A 112 0.06 10.54 -13.20
CA PHE A 112 -1.06 10.16 -14.04
C PHE A 112 -0.87 8.73 -14.53
N TRP A 113 -1.92 7.93 -14.41
CA TRP A 113 -1.95 6.54 -14.92
C TRP A 113 -1.90 6.52 -16.45
N GLY A 114 -2.46 7.58 -17.06
CA GLY A 114 -2.51 7.70 -18.51
C GLY A 114 -3.68 6.97 -19.15
N ARG A 115 -4.69 6.59 -18.38
CA ARG A 115 -5.88 5.91 -18.90
C ARG A 115 -6.65 6.81 -19.85
N SER A 116 -7.23 6.18 -20.87
CA SER A 116 -8.13 6.83 -21.82
C SER A 116 -8.97 5.75 -22.50
N GLY A 117 -10.06 6.15 -23.08
CA GLY A 117 -11.04 5.27 -23.73
C GLY A 117 -12.43 5.83 -23.47
N GLY A 118 -13.40 5.52 -24.31
CA GLY A 118 -14.78 5.98 -24.13
C GLY A 118 -15.48 5.29 -22.96
N GLY A 119 -16.41 5.99 -22.33
CA GLY A 119 -17.27 5.45 -21.28
C GLY A 119 -16.50 4.93 -20.07
N THR A 120 -16.96 3.85 -19.48
CA THR A 120 -16.45 3.31 -18.22
C THR A 120 -15.09 2.59 -18.32
N TYR A 121 -14.58 2.30 -19.52
CA TYR A 121 -13.33 1.58 -19.72
C TYR A 121 -12.07 2.35 -19.27
N ALA A 122 -12.16 3.67 -19.18
CA ALA A 122 -11.05 4.51 -18.75
C ALA A 122 -10.81 4.46 -17.24
N TYR A 123 -11.83 4.13 -16.47
CA TYR A 123 -11.77 4.12 -15.00
C TYR A 123 -11.11 2.83 -14.49
N ILE A 124 -10.50 2.94 -13.31
CA ILE A 124 -9.83 1.83 -12.61
C ILE A 124 -10.70 1.32 -11.46
N TRP A 125 -11.22 2.25 -10.64
CA TRP A 125 -11.90 1.92 -9.39
C TRP A 125 -13.39 1.72 -9.61
N ASN A 126 -13.93 0.59 -9.13
CA ASN A 126 -15.37 0.33 -9.19
C ASN A 126 -16.11 1.23 -8.20
N GLN A 127 -17.22 1.85 -8.61
CA GLN A 127 -17.99 2.76 -7.76
C GLN A 127 -18.68 2.10 -6.55
N THR A 128 -18.82 0.79 -6.52
CA THR A 128 -19.52 0.08 -5.44
C THR A 128 -18.59 -0.64 -4.49
N LYS A 129 -17.59 -1.36 -5.01
CA LYS A 129 -16.63 -2.11 -4.21
C LYS A 129 -15.35 -2.35 -4.98
N ASP A 130 -14.23 -2.20 -4.32
CA ASP A 130 -12.92 -2.55 -4.86
C ASP A 130 -11.88 -2.69 -3.75
N THR A 131 -10.67 -3.13 -4.12
CA THR A 131 -9.50 -3.18 -3.27
C THR A 131 -8.29 -2.64 -4.03
N GLY A 132 -7.72 -1.56 -3.52
CA GLY A 132 -6.43 -1.07 -3.99
C GLY A 132 -5.29 -1.81 -3.30
N TYR A 133 -4.32 -2.28 -4.09
CA TYR A 133 -3.10 -2.93 -3.59
C TYR A 133 -1.88 -2.08 -3.93
N LEU A 134 -1.03 -1.83 -2.93
CA LEU A 134 0.29 -1.25 -3.08
C LEU A 134 1.32 -2.35 -2.87
N ARG A 135 2.20 -2.56 -3.85
CA ARG A 135 3.28 -3.54 -3.77
C ARG A 135 4.63 -2.87 -3.99
N ASP A 136 5.67 -3.40 -3.35
CA ASP A 136 7.04 -2.94 -3.58
C ASP A 136 7.62 -3.46 -4.90
N ALA A 137 8.84 -3.03 -5.25
CA ALA A 137 9.53 -3.43 -6.48
C ALA A 137 9.82 -4.93 -6.59
N ARG A 138 9.70 -5.69 -5.49
CA ARG A 138 9.80 -7.15 -5.48
C ARG A 138 8.44 -7.84 -5.57
N GLY A 139 7.35 -7.07 -5.76
CA GLY A 139 5.99 -7.57 -5.82
C GLY A 139 5.36 -7.92 -4.46
N ARG A 140 6.05 -7.67 -3.34
CA ARG A 140 5.52 -7.95 -2.00
C ARG A 140 4.43 -6.94 -1.65
N LEU A 141 3.32 -7.42 -1.08
CA LEU A 141 2.25 -6.55 -0.61
C LEU A 141 2.77 -5.67 0.54
N VAL A 142 2.65 -4.34 0.35
CA VAL A 142 2.98 -3.33 1.36
C VAL A 142 1.74 -2.87 2.09
N HIS A 143 0.67 -2.58 1.34
CA HIS A 143 -0.60 -2.12 1.90
C HIS A 143 -1.76 -2.48 0.98
N SER A 144 -2.95 -2.64 1.55
CA SER A 144 -4.20 -2.74 0.80
C SER A 144 -5.27 -1.87 1.45
N CYS A 145 -6.21 -1.41 0.64
CA CYS A 145 -7.34 -0.61 1.08
C CYS A 145 -8.59 -1.05 0.33
N SER A 146 -9.58 -1.54 1.05
CA SER A 146 -10.84 -2.03 0.50
C SER A 146 -12.00 -1.13 0.87
N TYR A 147 -12.96 -1.01 -0.04
CA TYR A 147 -14.24 -0.38 0.22
C TYR A 147 -15.37 -1.25 -0.33
N ASN A 148 -16.56 -1.07 0.25
CA ASN A 148 -17.79 -1.71 -0.16
C ASN A 148 -18.95 -0.76 0.16
N SER A 149 -19.10 0.28 -0.62
CA SER A 149 -20.12 1.30 -0.44
C SER A 149 -20.34 2.10 -1.72
N ALA A 150 -21.60 2.22 -2.12
CA ALA A 150 -22.06 3.12 -3.17
C ALA A 150 -22.56 4.47 -2.61
N ARG A 151 -22.37 4.74 -1.30
CA ARG A 151 -22.89 5.95 -0.63
C ARG A 151 -21.84 7.04 -0.45
N SER A 152 -20.61 6.75 -0.79
CA SER A 152 -19.48 7.67 -0.65
C SER A 152 -18.68 7.66 -1.94
N ASP A 153 -18.09 8.77 -2.28
CA ASP A 153 -17.26 8.93 -3.48
C ASP A 153 -15.83 8.44 -3.25
N TYR A 154 -15.44 8.24 -1.99
CA TYR A 154 -14.09 7.88 -1.62
C TYR A 154 -14.02 7.02 -0.36
N LYS A 155 -12.87 6.37 -0.17
CA LYS A 155 -12.45 5.66 1.03
C LYS A 155 -11.15 6.26 1.58
N ASN A 156 -11.15 6.66 2.84
CA ASN A 156 -9.92 6.89 3.60
C ASN A 156 -9.37 5.56 4.13
N CYS A 157 -8.07 5.37 4.05
CA CYS A 157 -7.31 4.19 4.45
C CYS A 157 -6.34 4.58 5.62
#